data_aef9fdb46986a9e86eb41ea2546942f9
#
_entry.id   aef9fdb46986a9e86eb41ea2546942f9
#
_cell.length_a   1.000
_cell.length_b   1.000
_cell.length_c   1.000
_cell.angle_alpha   90.00
_cell.angle_beta   90.00
_cell.angle_gamma   90.00
#
_symmetry.space_group_name_H-M   'P 1'
#
loop_
_entity.id
_entity.type
_entity.pdbx_description
1 polymer ?
#
loop_
_entity_poly.entity_id
_entity_poly.type
_entity_poly.pdbx_seq_one_letter_code
_entity_poly.pdbx_strand_id
1 'polypeptide(L)'
;MEWQRKLRVVRAIGEKWYELEQYSVIIEADDVVSTVTKSLLWLFSLLVVTLTAVNYGFFRWLLRPFQRMLGVIQAFDLRKSEPTELPTSRIQEFAELGERLGGLMTYVRQEYRAQKEFSENASHEIQTPLAIARGKLDLLVQSPRLNEEDLALVGATYDAVNKLSRLGSALTLLTKIENREFVPAEQVELRALIARNLEGLAEPLALKQLRLSQDMPQARTVLGHPGLLDILLSNLLKNAVRHNFEGGGLSISLTEAQLVIANTGDPLPFPADQIFERFKRDRRQNKSLGLGLAIARRIAQLHGFDLRYAYAGGQHQLILVF
;
A
#
# COMPACT_ATOMS: atom_id res chain seq x y z
N MET A 1 22.02 72.49 11.94
CA MET A 1 22.11 73.96 11.94
C MET A 1 20.83 74.46 11.32
N GLU A 2 19.98 75.09 12.09
CA GLU A 2 18.74 75.67 11.54
C GLU A 2 19.08 76.98 10.86
N TRP A 3 18.84 77.09 9.58
CA TRP A 3 19.04 78.36 8.84
C TRP A 3 17.90 79.33 9.25
N GLN A 4 18.31 80.44 9.87
CA GLN A 4 17.39 81.51 10.23
C GLN A 4 17.59 82.71 9.30
N ARG A 5 16.51 83.14 8.67
CA ARG A 5 16.54 84.38 7.87
C ARG A 5 16.36 85.55 8.86
N LYS A 6 17.40 86.40 8.92
CA LYS A 6 17.39 87.61 9.72
C LYS A 6 17.01 88.81 8.83
N LEU A 7 15.87 89.43 9.09
CA LEU A 7 15.51 90.67 8.43
C LEU A 7 15.81 91.81 9.42
N ARG A 8 16.64 92.68 8.99
CA ARG A 8 17.02 93.86 9.78
C ARG A 8 16.42 95.12 9.15
N VAL A 9 15.53 95.79 9.78
CA VAL A 9 14.92 97.07 9.29
C VAL A 9 15.24 98.17 10.25
N VAL A 10 15.91 99.24 9.75
CA VAL A 10 16.20 100.39 10.54
C VAL A 10 15.18 101.48 10.16
N ARG A 11 14.42 101.97 11.11
CA ARG A 11 13.40 103.01 10.87
C ARG A 11 13.50 104.09 11.86
N ALA A 12 13.52 105.39 11.34
CA ALA A 12 13.45 106.56 12.21
C ALA A 12 12.00 106.88 12.62
N ILE A 13 11.77 106.97 13.94
CA ILE A 13 10.49 107.41 14.52
C ILE A 13 10.78 108.65 15.41
N GLY A 14 10.41 109.84 14.89
CA GLY A 14 10.80 111.12 15.49
C GLY A 14 12.31 111.38 15.34
N GLU A 15 12.99 111.76 16.39
CA GLU A 15 14.44 112.01 16.40
C GLU A 15 15.26 110.74 16.75
N LYS A 16 14.62 109.59 16.96
CA LYS A 16 15.30 108.34 17.34
C LYS A 16 15.25 107.30 16.21
N TRP A 17 16.32 106.55 16.07
CA TRP A 17 16.41 105.42 15.16
C TRP A 17 16.15 104.12 15.92
N TYR A 18 15.29 103.29 15.36
CA TYR A 18 14.97 102.00 15.89
C TYR A 18 15.41 100.94 14.92
N GLU A 19 16.09 99.92 15.42
CA GLU A 19 16.48 98.72 14.68
C GLU A 19 15.51 97.57 15.07
N LEU A 20 14.79 97.06 14.05
CA LEU A 20 13.89 95.92 14.19
C LEU A 20 14.57 94.75 13.57
N GLU A 21 14.84 93.71 14.35
CA GLU A 21 15.34 92.43 13.90
C GLU A 21 14.23 91.42 13.94
N GLN A 22 13.87 90.85 12.79
CA GLN A 22 12.90 89.76 12.67
C GLN A 22 13.65 88.46 12.29
N TYR A 23 13.52 87.46 13.11
CA TYR A 23 14.06 86.11 12.84
C TYR A 23 12.93 85.26 12.33
N SER A 24 13.08 84.62 11.15
CA SER A 24 12.16 83.63 10.64
C SER A 24 12.94 82.36 10.37
N VAL A 25 12.42 81.26 10.89
CA VAL A 25 12.98 79.90 10.56
C VAL A 25 12.60 79.60 9.13
N ILE A 26 13.60 79.32 8.30
CA ILE A 26 13.39 78.84 6.91
C ILE A 26 13.17 77.32 7.02
N ILE A 27 11.94 76.89 6.98
CA ILE A 27 11.61 75.47 6.77
C ILE A 27 11.81 75.23 5.29
N GLU A 28 12.86 74.49 4.91
CA GLU A 28 13.06 74.09 3.54
C GLU A 28 11.91 73.18 3.10
N ALA A 29 11.26 73.51 1.98
CA ALA A 29 10.13 72.73 1.46
C ALA A 29 10.49 71.25 1.26
N ASP A 30 11.75 70.98 0.96
CA ASP A 30 12.31 69.64 0.75
C ASP A 30 12.31 68.78 2.05
N ASP A 31 12.59 69.42 3.21
CA ASP A 31 12.54 68.75 4.53
C ASP A 31 11.11 68.34 4.92
N VAL A 32 10.16 69.22 4.64
CA VAL A 32 8.73 68.95 4.88
C VAL A 32 8.26 67.83 3.99
N VAL A 33 8.56 67.91 2.67
CA VAL A 33 8.21 66.86 1.69
C VAL A 33 8.84 65.52 2.06
N SER A 34 10.15 65.51 2.41
CA SER A 34 10.86 64.28 2.82
C SER A 34 10.24 63.67 4.08
N THR A 35 9.93 64.48 5.09
CA THR A 35 9.32 63.99 6.36
C THR A 35 7.91 63.43 6.13
N VAL A 36 7.09 64.14 5.36
CA VAL A 36 5.74 63.69 4.99
C VAL A 36 5.80 62.38 4.17
N THR A 37 6.72 62.32 3.17
CA THR A 37 6.89 61.11 2.34
C THR A 37 7.31 59.90 3.19
N LYS A 38 8.30 60.09 4.09
CA LYS A 38 8.74 59.01 5.01
C LYS A 38 7.60 58.57 5.91
N SER A 39 6.86 59.49 6.45
CA SER A 39 5.70 59.19 7.35
C SER A 39 4.63 58.44 6.58
N LEU A 40 4.32 58.80 5.34
CA LEU A 40 3.35 58.10 4.49
C LEU A 40 3.84 56.69 4.12
N LEU A 41 5.14 56.53 3.79
CA LEU A 41 5.72 55.21 3.53
C LEU A 41 5.65 54.29 4.75
N TRP A 42 5.96 54.80 5.94
CA TRP A 42 5.83 54.03 7.18
C TRP A 42 4.38 53.64 7.45
N LEU A 43 3.44 54.56 7.31
CA LEU A 43 2.00 54.30 7.50
C LEU A 43 1.51 53.26 6.48
N PHE A 44 1.90 53.38 5.22
CA PHE A 44 1.55 52.43 4.19
C PHE A 44 2.15 51.05 4.45
N SER A 45 3.40 50.95 4.87
CA SER A 45 4.07 49.69 5.21
C SER A 45 3.37 49.04 6.41
N LEU A 46 3.02 49.80 7.45
CA LEU A 46 2.27 49.30 8.61
C LEU A 46 0.88 48.76 8.19
N LEU A 47 0.19 49.50 7.32
CA LEU A 47 -1.11 49.09 6.78
C LEU A 47 -1.01 47.74 6.02
N VAL A 48 -0.01 47.61 5.11
CA VAL A 48 0.21 46.39 4.34
C VAL A 48 0.52 45.19 5.26
N VAL A 49 1.41 45.38 6.25
CA VAL A 49 1.75 44.33 7.21
C VAL A 49 0.51 43.91 8.03
N THR A 50 -0.25 44.87 8.52
CA THR A 50 -1.45 44.61 9.32
C THR A 50 -2.52 43.88 8.48
N LEU A 51 -2.76 44.34 7.25
CA LEU A 51 -3.71 43.72 6.32
C LEU A 51 -3.31 42.26 5.98
N THR A 52 -2.02 42.04 5.73
CA THR A 52 -1.46 40.70 5.44
C THR A 52 -1.63 39.77 6.65
N ALA A 53 -1.31 40.24 7.84
CA ALA A 53 -1.45 39.48 9.09
C ALA A 53 -2.92 39.09 9.36
N VAL A 54 -3.84 40.04 9.19
CA VAL A 54 -5.28 39.83 9.36
C VAL A 54 -5.79 38.81 8.32
N ASN A 55 -5.44 38.99 7.05
CA ASN A 55 -5.81 38.05 5.99
C ASN A 55 -5.26 36.63 6.25
N TYR A 56 -3.99 36.52 6.63
CA TYR A 56 -3.39 35.21 6.94
C TYR A 56 -4.13 34.51 8.10
N GLY A 57 -4.41 35.23 9.19
CA GLY A 57 -5.16 34.73 10.34
C GLY A 57 -6.59 34.31 9.93
N PHE A 58 -7.27 35.14 9.14
CA PHE A 58 -8.61 34.88 8.65
C PHE A 58 -8.68 33.64 7.77
N PHE A 59 -7.80 33.52 6.77
CA PHE A 59 -7.78 32.34 5.89
C PHE A 59 -7.41 31.07 6.65
N ARG A 60 -6.48 31.13 7.60
CA ARG A 60 -6.13 29.97 8.42
C ARG A 60 -7.30 29.52 9.30
N TRP A 61 -8.06 30.45 9.86
CA TRP A 61 -9.27 30.15 10.62
C TRP A 61 -10.37 29.59 9.74
N LEU A 62 -10.62 30.19 8.57
CA LEU A 62 -11.63 29.79 7.60
C LEU A 62 -11.39 28.37 7.06
N LEU A 63 -10.14 28.02 6.74
CA LEU A 63 -9.79 26.72 6.16
C LEU A 63 -9.54 25.62 7.20
N ARG A 64 -9.53 25.94 8.49
CA ARG A 64 -9.30 24.95 9.56
C ARG A 64 -10.27 23.77 9.54
N PRO A 65 -11.59 23.93 9.34
CA PRO A 65 -12.51 22.80 9.21
C PRO A 65 -12.16 21.89 8.04
N PHE A 66 -11.82 22.46 6.89
CA PHE A 66 -11.41 21.70 5.70
C PHE A 66 -10.15 20.87 5.95
N GLN A 67 -9.13 21.42 6.60
CA GLN A 67 -7.92 20.67 6.95
C GLN A 67 -8.22 19.51 7.91
N ARG A 68 -9.15 19.70 8.86
CA ARG A 68 -9.59 18.61 9.75
C ARG A 68 -10.31 17.51 8.99
N MET A 69 -11.18 17.84 8.03
CA MET A 69 -11.86 16.87 7.17
C MET A 69 -10.86 16.06 6.35
N LEU A 70 -9.86 16.72 5.75
CA LEU A 70 -8.77 16.04 5.03
C LEU A 70 -8.02 15.05 5.93
N GLY A 71 -7.72 15.43 7.18
CA GLY A 71 -7.09 14.51 8.15
C GLY A 71 -7.94 13.28 8.43
N VAL A 72 -9.25 13.44 8.56
CA VAL A 72 -10.18 12.31 8.78
C VAL A 72 -10.23 11.39 7.53
N ILE A 73 -10.27 11.98 6.33
CA ILE A 73 -10.25 11.20 5.08
C ILE A 73 -8.95 10.41 4.93
N GLN A 74 -7.79 11.02 5.23
CA GLN A 74 -6.49 10.35 5.18
C GLN A 74 -6.36 9.20 6.19
N ALA A 75 -7.00 9.33 7.36
CA ALA A 75 -7.04 8.33 8.41
C ALA A 75 -8.16 7.28 8.20
N PHE A 76 -8.99 7.45 7.16
CA PHE A 76 -10.12 6.56 6.90
C PHE A 76 -9.66 5.15 6.54
N ASP A 77 -10.10 4.17 7.32
CA ASP A 77 -9.85 2.75 7.08
C ASP A 77 -11.19 2.01 6.98
N LEU A 78 -11.43 1.38 5.82
CA LEU A 78 -12.63 0.59 5.53
C LEU A 78 -12.83 -0.59 6.50
N ARG A 79 -11.74 -1.04 7.13
CA ARG A 79 -11.74 -2.21 8.02
C ARG A 79 -12.19 -1.90 9.43
N LYS A 80 -12.05 -0.64 9.87
CA LYS A 80 -12.48 -0.22 11.20
C LYS A 80 -14.00 -0.17 11.26
N SER A 81 -14.56 -0.79 12.31
CA SER A 81 -16.01 -0.84 12.51
C SER A 81 -16.60 0.45 13.07
N GLU A 82 -15.77 1.31 13.64
CA GLU A 82 -16.22 2.54 14.28
C GLU A 82 -16.71 3.56 13.25
N PRO A 83 -17.81 4.25 13.54
CA PRO A 83 -18.29 5.35 12.71
C PRO A 83 -17.21 6.43 12.63
N THR A 84 -16.96 6.93 11.44
CA THR A 84 -16.01 8.02 11.24
C THR A 84 -16.78 9.34 11.36
N GLU A 85 -16.68 9.99 12.51
CA GLU A 85 -17.28 11.29 12.74
C GLU A 85 -16.46 12.37 12.03
N LEU A 86 -17.10 13.08 11.11
CA LEU A 86 -16.51 14.24 10.47
C LEU A 86 -16.74 15.49 11.34
N PRO A 87 -15.77 16.41 11.40
CA PRO A 87 -15.91 17.62 12.18
C PRO A 87 -17.03 18.50 11.62
N THR A 88 -17.91 18.96 12.51
CA THR A 88 -18.96 19.91 12.16
C THR A 88 -18.37 21.28 11.86
N SER A 89 -18.92 22.00 10.88
CA SER A 89 -18.53 23.36 10.53
C SER A 89 -19.71 24.31 10.66
N ARG A 90 -19.42 25.56 11.05
CA ARG A 90 -20.42 26.64 11.03
C ARG A 90 -20.61 27.25 9.64
N ILE A 91 -19.71 26.93 8.71
CA ILE A 91 -19.77 27.37 7.32
C ILE A 91 -20.60 26.34 6.58
N GLN A 92 -21.68 26.77 5.97
CA GLN A 92 -22.69 25.90 5.35
C GLN A 92 -22.10 24.97 4.30
N GLU A 93 -21.22 25.49 3.44
CA GLU A 93 -20.57 24.70 2.37
C GLU A 93 -19.70 23.57 2.93
N PHE A 94 -19.00 23.82 4.01
CA PHE A 94 -18.21 22.78 4.69
C PHE A 94 -19.08 21.81 5.48
N ALA A 95 -20.20 22.25 6.03
CA ALA A 95 -21.15 21.36 6.70
C ALA A 95 -21.78 20.40 5.69
N GLU A 96 -22.26 20.91 4.55
CA GLU A 96 -22.82 20.07 3.46
C GLU A 96 -21.79 19.11 2.87
N LEU A 97 -20.56 19.59 2.64
CA LEU A 97 -19.45 18.72 2.20
C LEU A 97 -19.19 17.60 3.22
N GLY A 98 -19.16 17.92 4.51
CA GLY A 98 -18.96 16.94 5.58
C GLY A 98 -20.06 15.87 5.60
N GLU A 99 -21.33 16.28 5.47
CA GLU A 99 -22.47 15.36 5.43
C GLU A 99 -22.38 14.40 4.21
N ARG A 100 -22.14 14.95 3.01
CA ARG A 100 -22.00 14.14 1.79
C ARG A 100 -20.83 13.18 1.86
N LEU A 101 -19.67 13.64 2.37
CA LEU A 101 -18.49 12.78 2.57
C LEU A 101 -18.77 11.69 3.61
N GLY A 102 -19.42 12.02 4.73
CA GLY A 102 -19.81 11.04 5.74
C GLY A 102 -20.75 9.97 5.18
N GLY A 103 -21.74 10.37 4.38
CA GLY A 103 -22.63 9.47 3.66
C GLY A 103 -21.87 8.54 2.71
N LEU A 104 -20.95 9.09 1.90
CA LEU A 104 -20.13 8.32 0.98
C LEU A 104 -19.23 7.33 1.72
N MET A 105 -18.56 7.75 2.80
CA MET A 105 -17.69 6.89 3.61
C MET A 105 -18.48 5.74 4.24
N THR A 106 -19.70 6.01 4.71
CA THR A 106 -20.60 5.00 5.28
C THR A 106 -21.06 4.02 4.19
N TYR A 107 -21.46 4.51 3.03
CA TYR A 107 -21.87 3.69 1.90
C TYR A 107 -20.72 2.77 1.43
N VAL A 108 -19.53 3.31 1.20
CA VAL A 108 -18.37 2.52 0.76
C VAL A 108 -17.99 1.45 1.79
N ARG A 109 -18.11 1.76 3.10
CA ARG A 109 -17.88 0.78 4.17
C ARG A 109 -18.92 -0.33 4.18
N GLN A 110 -20.20 -0.01 3.95
CA GLN A 110 -21.28 -1.01 3.86
C GLN A 110 -21.06 -1.94 2.66
N GLU A 111 -20.77 -1.38 1.49
CA GLU A 111 -20.46 -2.16 0.29
C GLU A 111 -19.24 -3.08 0.50
N TYR A 112 -18.19 -2.56 1.13
CA TYR A 112 -17.00 -3.38 1.44
C TYR A 112 -17.34 -4.56 2.38
N ARG A 113 -18.16 -4.32 3.41
CA ARG A 113 -18.62 -5.38 4.33
C ARG A 113 -19.51 -6.39 3.62
N ALA A 114 -20.48 -5.94 2.85
CA ALA A 114 -21.35 -6.82 2.08
C ALA A 114 -20.56 -7.70 1.09
N GLN A 115 -19.59 -7.11 0.39
CA GLN A 115 -18.70 -7.85 -0.51
C GLN A 115 -17.84 -8.88 0.24
N LYS A 116 -17.34 -8.53 1.44
CA LYS A 116 -16.56 -9.43 2.30
C LYS A 116 -17.42 -10.62 2.74
N GLU A 117 -18.58 -10.37 3.35
CA GLU A 117 -19.51 -11.38 3.81
C GLU A 117 -19.98 -12.28 2.66
N PHE A 118 -20.31 -11.71 1.51
CA PHE A 118 -20.66 -12.49 0.32
C PHE A 118 -19.54 -13.44 -0.09
N SER A 119 -18.28 -12.95 -0.14
CA SER A 119 -17.13 -13.76 -0.55
C SER A 119 -16.84 -14.89 0.43
N GLU A 120 -16.96 -14.63 1.76
CA GLU A 120 -16.78 -15.62 2.80
C GLU A 120 -17.88 -16.70 2.75
N ASN A 121 -19.15 -16.27 2.71
CA ASN A 121 -20.30 -17.17 2.65
C ASN A 121 -20.31 -18.01 1.38
N ALA A 122 -20.09 -17.38 0.21
CA ALA A 122 -20.02 -18.12 -1.06
C ALA A 122 -18.91 -19.19 -1.05
N SER A 123 -17.78 -18.89 -0.41
CA SER A 123 -16.68 -19.86 -0.32
C SER A 123 -17.06 -21.06 0.55
N HIS A 124 -17.69 -20.84 1.70
CA HIS A 124 -18.17 -21.92 2.57
C HIS A 124 -19.29 -22.73 1.91
N GLU A 125 -20.25 -22.07 1.28
CA GLU A 125 -21.36 -22.71 0.57
C GLU A 125 -20.92 -23.54 -0.65
N ILE A 126 -19.79 -23.22 -1.24
CA ILE A 126 -19.19 -24.02 -2.33
C ILE A 126 -18.36 -25.18 -1.77
N GLN A 127 -17.61 -24.99 -0.70
CA GLN A 127 -16.74 -26.03 -0.14
C GLN A 127 -17.54 -27.20 0.42
N THR A 128 -18.68 -26.97 1.05
CA THR A 128 -19.52 -27.99 1.65
C THR A 128 -20.03 -29.02 0.61
N PRO A 129 -20.72 -28.65 -0.48
CA PRO A 129 -21.15 -29.62 -1.51
C PRO A 129 -19.99 -30.33 -2.21
N LEU A 130 -18.85 -29.64 -2.40
CA LEU A 130 -17.65 -30.27 -2.97
C LEU A 130 -17.08 -31.34 -2.02
N ALA A 131 -17.06 -31.11 -0.70
CA ALA A 131 -16.65 -32.10 0.27
C ALA A 131 -17.58 -33.32 0.29
N ILE A 132 -18.90 -33.11 0.19
CA ILE A 132 -19.89 -34.18 0.07
C ILE A 132 -19.68 -34.97 -1.22
N ALA A 133 -19.52 -34.28 -2.37
CA ALA A 133 -19.28 -34.92 -3.65
C ALA A 133 -18.00 -35.79 -3.61
N ARG A 134 -16.93 -35.26 -3.03
CA ARG A 134 -15.68 -36.00 -2.83
C ARG A 134 -15.88 -37.25 -1.97
N GLY A 135 -16.56 -37.11 -0.81
CA GLY A 135 -16.84 -38.25 0.05
C GLY A 135 -17.67 -39.34 -0.65
N LYS A 136 -18.62 -38.95 -1.51
CA LYS A 136 -19.37 -39.93 -2.34
C LYS A 136 -18.49 -40.61 -3.41
N LEU A 137 -17.58 -39.89 -4.02
CA LEU A 137 -16.60 -40.45 -4.94
C LEU A 137 -15.61 -41.39 -4.24
N ASP A 138 -15.15 -41.06 -3.02
CA ASP A 138 -14.29 -41.94 -2.22
C ASP A 138 -14.98 -43.26 -1.91
N LEU A 139 -16.29 -43.26 -1.63
CA LEU A 139 -17.08 -44.47 -1.43
C LEU A 139 -17.28 -45.26 -2.75
N LEU A 140 -17.49 -44.55 -3.86
CA LEU A 140 -17.67 -45.16 -5.16
C LEU A 140 -16.41 -45.93 -5.60
N VAL A 141 -15.21 -45.33 -5.46
CA VAL A 141 -13.93 -45.97 -5.79
C VAL A 141 -13.69 -47.29 -5.04
N GLN A 142 -14.24 -47.42 -3.81
CA GLN A 142 -14.14 -48.62 -2.99
C GLN A 142 -15.13 -49.73 -3.41
N SER A 143 -16.04 -49.44 -4.35
CA SER A 143 -17.04 -50.46 -4.78
C SER A 143 -16.42 -51.52 -5.67
N PRO A 144 -16.55 -52.80 -5.38
CA PRO A 144 -16.03 -53.88 -6.22
C PRO A 144 -16.83 -54.11 -7.51
N ARG A 145 -17.87 -53.30 -7.75
CA ARG A 145 -18.76 -53.43 -8.90
C ARG A 145 -18.37 -52.56 -10.09
N LEU A 146 -17.36 -51.69 -9.96
CA LEU A 146 -16.92 -50.77 -10.99
C LEU A 146 -16.00 -51.50 -11.96
N ASN A 147 -16.22 -51.33 -13.26
CA ASN A 147 -15.31 -51.74 -14.30
C ASN A 147 -14.23 -50.67 -14.55
N GLU A 148 -13.24 -50.96 -15.42
CA GLU A 148 -12.15 -49.99 -15.70
C GLU A 148 -12.64 -48.69 -16.32
N GLU A 149 -13.69 -48.73 -17.13
CA GLU A 149 -14.28 -47.56 -17.77
C GLU A 149 -15.01 -46.66 -16.74
N ASP A 150 -15.75 -47.28 -15.82
CA ASP A 150 -16.40 -46.59 -14.68
C ASP A 150 -15.33 -45.93 -13.77
N LEU A 151 -14.25 -46.67 -13.46
CA LEU A 151 -13.14 -46.12 -12.65
C LEU A 151 -12.45 -44.93 -13.31
N ALA A 152 -12.29 -44.94 -14.63
CA ALA A 152 -11.74 -43.80 -15.37
C ALA A 152 -12.66 -42.57 -15.27
N LEU A 153 -13.97 -42.75 -15.42
CA LEU A 153 -14.97 -41.67 -15.29
C LEU A 153 -15.02 -41.11 -13.84
N VAL A 154 -15.01 -41.99 -12.85
CA VAL A 154 -14.96 -41.61 -11.44
C VAL A 154 -13.67 -40.84 -11.14
N GLY A 155 -12.52 -41.30 -11.66
CA GLY A 155 -11.24 -40.60 -11.51
C GLY A 155 -11.24 -39.20 -12.11
N ALA A 156 -11.77 -39.08 -13.34
CA ALA A 156 -11.89 -37.77 -14.01
C ALA A 156 -12.81 -36.82 -13.21
N THR A 157 -13.92 -37.34 -12.67
CA THR A 157 -14.86 -36.55 -11.81
C THR A 157 -14.20 -36.16 -10.49
N TYR A 158 -13.46 -37.05 -9.86
CA TYR A 158 -12.69 -36.80 -8.66
C TYR A 158 -11.66 -35.68 -8.84
N ASP A 159 -10.92 -35.73 -9.96
CA ASP A 159 -9.98 -34.68 -10.32
C ASP A 159 -10.65 -33.31 -10.53
N ALA A 160 -11.84 -33.27 -11.16
CA ALA A 160 -12.62 -32.06 -11.36
C ALA A 160 -13.10 -31.47 -10.02
N VAL A 161 -13.65 -32.31 -9.12
CA VAL A 161 -14.09 -31.92 -7.79
C VAL A 161 -12.92 -31.40 -6.94
N ASN A 162 -11.78 -32.09 -6.95
CA ASN A 162 -10.58 -31.62 -6.26
C ASN A 162 -10.06 -30.30 -6.80
N LYS A 163 -10.12 -30.10 -8.10
CA LYS A 163 -9.73 -28.84 -8.75
C LYS A 163 -10.61 -27.69 -8.29
N LEU A 164 -11.93 -27.88 -8.25
CA LEU A 164 -12.89 -26.88 -7.75
C LEU A 164 -12.68 -26.57 -6.27
N SER A 165 -12.46 -27.59 -5.44
CA SER A 165 -12.18 -27.43 -4.01
C SER A 165 -10.91 -26.61 -3.77
N ARG A 166 -9.82 -26.90 -4.49
CA ARG A 166 -8.56 -26.11 -4.43
C ARG A 166 -8.76 -24.68 -4.89
N LEU A 167 -9.58 -24.46 -5.93
CA LEU A 167 -9.90 -23.14 -6.43
C LEU A 167 -10.66 -22.33 -5.38
N GLY A 168 -11.70 -22.89 -4.78
CA GLY A 168 -12.46 -22.24 -3.72
C GLY A 168 -11.59 -21.87 -2.51
N SER A 169 -10.78 -22.80 -2.02
CA SER A 169 -9.85 -22.54 -0.91
C SER A 169 -8.82 -21.45 -1.24
N ALA A 170 -8.30 -21.42 -2.46
CA ALA A 170 -7.35 -20.42 -2.91
C ALA A 170 -7.98 -19.02 -2.99
N LEU A 171 -9.21 -18.92 -3.51
CA LEU A 171 -9.95 -17.66 -3.56
C LEU A 171 -10.31 -17.13 -2.18
N THR A 172 -10.79 -18.00 -1.28
CA THR A 172 -11.05 -17.65 0.12
C THR A 172 -9.79 -17.12 0.81
N LEU A 173 -8.66 -17.81 0.64
CA LEU A 173 -7.39 -17.37 1.21
C LEU A 173 -6.96 -16.01 0.67
N LEU A 174 -7.06 -15.79 -0.64
CA LEU A 174 -6.75 -14.49 -1.26
C LEU A 174 -7.63 -13.37 -0.68
N THR A 175 -8.94 -13.60 -0.57
CA THR A 175 -9.89 -12.65 0.02
C THR A 175 -9.50 -12.32 1.47
N LYS A 176 -9.20 -13.31 2.30
CA LYS A 176 -8.76 -13.11 3.69
C LYS A 176 -7.46 -12.32 3.79
N ILE A 177 -6.49 -12.58 2.91
CA ILE A 177 -5.23 -11.83 2.85
C ILE A 177 -5.49 -10.37 2.41
N GLU A 178 -6.33 -10.15 1.40
CA GLU A 178 -6.71 -8.82 0.91
C GLU A 178 -7.44 -8.01 1.97
N ASN A 179 -8.28 -8.67 2.75
CA ASN A 179 -8.97 -8.10 3.90
C ASN A 179 -8.06 -7.90 5.13
N ARG A 180 -6.78 -8.30 5.05
CA ARG A 180 -5.80 -8.24 6.14
C ARG A 180 -6.31 -8.90 7.44
N GLU A 181 -6.98 -10.02 7.33
CA GLU A 181 -7.45 -10.78 8.50
C GLU A 181 -6.31 -11.42 9.28
N PHE A 182 -5.15 -11.55 8.64
CA PHE A 182 -3.95 -12.10 9.25
C PHE A 182 -3.02 -10.98 9.74
N VAL A 183 -2.58 -11.09 10.98
CA VAL A 183 -1.61 -10.16 11.57
C VAL A 183 -0.26 -10.86 11.66
N PRO A 184 0.81 -10.33 11.01
CA PRO A 184 2.17 -10.82 11.19
C PRO A 184 2.67 -10.43 12.58
N ALA A 185 2.62 -11.35 13.56
CA ALA A 185 2.92 -11.04 14.96
C ALA A 185 3.93 -12.00 15.62
N GLU A 186 4.38 -13.03 14.90
CA GLU A 186 5.24 -14.07 15.46
C GLU A 186 6.64 -14.03 14.81
N GLN A 187 7.66 -14.42 15.57
CA GLN A 187 9.01 -14.63 15.05
C GLN A 187 9.07 -16.02 14.40
N VAL A 188 9.30 -16.06 13.09
CA VAL A 188 9.32 -17.29 12.30
C VAL A 188 10.71 -17.53 11.72
N GLU A 189 11.32 -18.69 12.05
CA GLU A 189 12.60 -19.09 11.50
C GLU A 189 12.41 -19.75 10.13
N LEU A 190 12.88 -19.07 9.07
CA LEU A 190 12.65 -19.48 7.69
C LEU A 190 13.38 -20.77 7.31
N ARG A 191 14.58 -21.02 7.83
CA ARG A 191 15.36 -22.22 7.52
C ARG A 191 14.64 -23.49 7.96
N ALA A 192 14.08 -23.51 9.18
CA ALA A 192 13.29 -24.64 9.67
C ALA A 192 12.01 -24.85 8.84
N LEU A 193 11.38 -23.74 8.43
CA LEU A 193 10.17 -23.79 7.60
C LEU A 193 10.46 -24.32 6.19
N ILE A 194 11.58 -23.91 5.58
CA ILE A 194 12.05 -24.42 4.28
C ILE A 194 12.35 -25.92 4.38
N ALA A 195 13.08 -26.35 5.41
CA ALA A 195 13.42 -27.77 5.61
C ALA A 195 12.17 -28.65 5.71
N ARG A 196 11.17 -28.24 6.50
CA ARG A 196 9.90 -28.96 6.62
C ARG A 196 9.15 -29.05 5.28
N ASN A 197 9.13 -27.99 4.49
CA ASN A 197 8.51 -28.00 3.17
C ASN A 197 9.24 -28.92 2.18
N LEU A 198 10.59 -28.99 2.28
CA LEU A 198 11.40 -29.89 1.44
C LEU A 198 11.16 -31.36 1.80
N GLU A 199 11.01 -31.70 3.07
CA GLU A 199 10.65 -33.06 3.50
C GLU A 199 9.32 -33.50 2.84
N GLY A 200 8.32 -32.63 2.79
CA GLY A 200 7.06 -32.88 2.10
C GLY A 200 7.18 -32.99 0.57
N LEU A 201 8.32 -32.65 -0.01
CA LEU A 201 8.62 -32.73 -1.45
C LEU A 201 9.63 -33.84 -1.78
N ALA A 202 10.06 -34.68 -0.82
CA ALA A 202 11.08 -35.70 -1.02
C ALA A 202 10.72 -36.69 -2.15
N GLU A 203 9.47 -37.17 -2.20
CA GLU A 203 8.99 -38.08 -3.25
C GLU A 203 8.96 -37.40 -4.65
N PRO A 204 8.35 -36.19 -4.83
CA PRO A 204 8.43 -35.51 -6.12
C PRO A 204 9.86 -35.16 -6.59
N LEU A 205 10.78 -34.86 -5.66
CA LEU A 205 12.19 -34.62 -5.96
C LEU A 205 12.86 -35.87 -6.46
N ALA A 206 12.63 -37.01 -5.79
CA ALA A 206 13.17 -38.30 -6.18
C ALA A 206 12.62 -38.81 -7.53
N LEU A 207 11.29 -38.70 -7.75
CA LEU A 207 10.63 -39.08 -8.99
C LEU A 207 11.18 -38.33 -10.20
N LYS A 208 11.50 -37.03 -10.05
CA LYS A 208 12.11 -36.22 -11.11
C LYS A 208 13.64 -36.26 -11.09
N GLN A 209 14.27 -37.01 -10.19
CA GLN A 209 15.74 -37.11 -10.04
C GLN A 209 16.41 -35.73 -9.93
N LEU A 210 15.79 -34.78 -9.21
CA LEU A 210 16.29 -33.43 -9.11
C LEU A 210 17.53 -33.34 -8.20
N ARG A 211 18.52 -32.56 -8.63
CA ARG A 211 19.72 -32.27 -7.85
C ARG A 211 19.44 -31.07 -6.97
N LEU A 212 19.25 -31.33 -5.68
CA LEU A 212 19.00 -30.28 -4.68
C LEU A 212 20.33 -29.73 -4.14
N SER A 213 20.49 -28.41 -4.22
CA SER A 213 21.56 -27.64 -3.59
C SER A 213 20.99 -26.64 -2.60
N GLN A 214 21.56 -26.60 -1.39
CA GLN A 214 21.12 -25.68 -0.32
C GLN A 214 22.30 -24.88 0.18
N ASP A 215 22.17 -23.56 0.16
CA ASP A 215 23.12 -22.62 0.72
C ASP A 215 22.40 -21.69 1.72
N MET A 216 22.35 -22.12 2.97
CA MET A 216 21.67 -21.45 4.06
C MET A 216 22.59 -21.37 5.30
N PRO A 217 23.67 -20.56 5.22
CA PRO A 217 24.72 -20.57 6.24
C PRO A 217 24.23 -20.07 7.61
N GLN A 218 23.22 -19.17 7.63
CA GLN A 218 22.68 -18.59 8.85
C GLN A 218 21.18 -18.82 8.96
N ALA A 219 20.68 -18.92 10.19
CA ALA A 219 19.25 -18.90 10.47
C ALA A 219 18.71 -17.49 10.26
N ARG A 220 17.62 -17.36 9.50
CA ARG A 220 16.92 -16.07 9.32
C ARG A 220 15.55 -16.14 9.96
N THR A 221 15.34 -15.24 10.93
CA THR A 221 14.04 -15.06 11.58
C THR A 221 13.39 -13.79 11.06
N VAL A 222 12.10 -13.88 10.74
CA VAL A 222 11.29 -12.76 10.27
C VAL A 222 10.01 -12.63 11.09
N LEU A 223 9.54 -11.41 11.25
CA LEU A 223 8.22 -11.18 11.85
C LEU A 223 7.13 -11.55 10.83
N GLY A 224 6.26 -12.51 11.17
CA GLY A 224 5.28 -12.99 10.23
C GLY A 224 4.16 -13.82 10.85
N HIS A 225 3.28 -14.31 9.98
CA HIS A 225 2.26 -15.29 10.32
C HIS A 225 2.73 -16.68 9.87
N PRO A 226 2.99 -17.64 10.78
CA PRO A 226 3.64 -18.92 10.45
C PRO A 226 2.93 -19.70 9.34
N GLY A 227 1.59 -19.80 9.43
CA GLY A 227 0.80 -20.52 8.43
C GLY A 227 0.83 -19.88 7.05
N LEU A 228 0.86 -18.54 6.94
CA LEU A 228 0.97 -17.87 5.64
C LEU A 228 2.37 -18.00 5.05
N LEU A 229 3.42 -17.89 5.85
CA LEU A 229 4.78 -18.09 5.39
C LEU A 229 5.02 -19.54 4.93
N ASP A 230 4.41 -20.52 5.59
CA ASP A 230 4.40 -21.92 5.15
C ASP A 230 3.75 -22.07 3.76
N ILE A 231 2.57 -21.46 3.57
CA ILE A 231 1.87 -21.46 2.27
C ILE A 231 2.72 -20.76 1.19
N LEU A 232 3.35 -19.64 1.51
CA LEU A 232 4.24 -18.91 0.58
C LEU A 232 5.38 -19.85 0.13
N LEU A 233 6.14 -20.40 1.06
CA LEU A 233 7.28 -21.27 0.76
C LEU A 233 6.84 -22.54 0.01
N SER A 234 5.74 -23.16 0.45
CA SER A 234 5.16 -24.31 -0.24
C SER A 234 4.81 -24.01 -1.70
N ASN A 235 4.22 -22.82 -1.99
CA ASN A 235 3.90 -22.42 -3.36
C ASN A 235 5.17 -22.19 -4.20
N LEU A 236 6.20 -21.54 -3.65
CA LEU A 236 7.45 -21.30 -4.36
C LEU A 236 8.18 -22.61 -4.65
N LEU A 237 8.34 -23.47 -3.66
CA LEU A 237 9.04 -24.76 -3.79
C LEU A 237 8.30 -25.73 -4.73
N LYS A 238 6.97 -25.88 -4.58
CA LYS A 238 6.14 -26.68 -5.48
C LYS A 238 6.21 -26.18 -6.91
N ASN A 239 6.28 -24.87 -7.11
CA ASN A 239 6.45 -24.28 -8.43
C ASN A 239 7.79 -24.67 -9.02
N ALA A 240 8.88 -24.54 -8.27
CA ALA A 240 10.23 -24.87 -8.70
C ALA A 240 10.42 -26.36 -9.02
N VAL A 241 9.81 -27.27 -8.25
CA VAL A 241 9.82 -28.71 -8.53
C VAL A 241 8.96 -29.06 -9.77
N ARG A 242 7.77 -28.46 -9.86
CA ARG A 242 6.84 -28.74 -10.97
C ARG A 242 7.40 -28.35 -12.32
N HIS A 243 7.97 -27.15 -12.43
CA HIS A 243 8.46 -26.56 -13.67
C HIS A 243 9.93 -26.87 -13.96
N ASN A 244 10.50 -27.85 -13.26
CA ASN A 244 11.84 -28.36 -13.49
C ASN A 244 11.84 -29.49 -14.51
N PHE A 245 12.99 -29.67 -15.18
CA PHE A 245 13.26 -30.86 -16.02
C PHE A 245 13.55 -32.09 -15.16
N GLU A 246 13.38 -33.27 -15.71
CA GLU A 246 13.90 -34.52 -15.14
C GLU A 246 15.43 -34.46 -15.09
N GLY A 247 16.04 -34.82 -13.97
CA GLY A 247 17.49 -34.68 -13.74
C GLY A 247 18.00 -33.22 -13.58
N GLY A 248 17.08 -32.26 -13.55
CA GLY A 248 17.40 -30.84 -13.43
C GLY A 248 17.93 -30.41 -12.04
N GLY A 249 18.25 -29.14 -11.91
CA GLY A 249 18.75 -28.54 -10.66
C GLY A 249 17.67 -27.73 -9.94
N LEU A 250 17.66 -27.85 -8.60
CA LEU A 250 16.91 -26.98 -7.69
C LEU A 250 17.90 -26.40 -6.67
N SER A 251 18.07 -25.10 -6.63
CA SER A 251 18.93 -24.45 -5.66
C SER A 251 18.14 -23.50 -4.77
N ILE A 252 18.48 -23.48 -3.48
CA ILE A 252 17.88 -22.64 -2.47
C ILE A 252 18.99 -21.91 -1.75
N SER A 253 19.00 -20.58 -1.78
CA SER A 253 19.94 -19.74 -1.08
C SER A 253 19.19 -18.77 -0.16
N LEU A 254 19.56 -18.78 1.13
CA LEU A 254 18.97 -17.91 2.15
C LEU A 254 20.06 -17.04 2.78
N THR A 255 19.91 -15.73 2.65
CA THR A 255 20.77 -14.72 3.26
C THR A 255 19.97 -13.85 4.23
N GLU A 256 20.61 -12.87 4.86
CA GLU A 256 19.91 -11.89 5.69
C GLU A 256 18.93 -11.01 4.89
N ALA A 257 19.23 -10.74 3.63
CA ALA A 257 18.47 -9.83 2.79
C ALA A 257 17.40 -10.52 1.93
N GLN A 258 17.62 -11.79 1.54
CA GLN A 258 16.74 -12.45 0.56
C GLN A 258 16.80 -13.98 0.63
N LEU A 259 15.69 -14.59 0.16
CA LEU A 259 15.61 -15.99 -0.19
C LEU A 259 15.52 -16.11 -1.72
N VAL A 260 16.40 -16.91 -2.32
CA VAL A 260 16.38 -17.23 -3.75
C VAL A 260 16.10 -18.72 -3.93
N ILE A 261 15.04 -19.04 -4.68
CA ILE A 261 14.73 -20.41 -5.09
C ILE A 261 14.87 -20.43 -6.62
N ALA A 262 15.86 -21.19 -7.11
CA ALA A 262 16.11 -21.29 -8.54
C ALA A 262 15.99 -22.73 -9.02
N ASN A 263 15.38 -22.90 -10.20
CA ASN A 263 15.21 -24.20 -10.86
C ASN A 263 15.51 -24.11 -12.34
N THR A 264 16.03 -25.20 -12.91
CA THR A 264 16.17 -25.33 -14.37
C THR A 264 14.79 -25.43 -15.03
N GLY A 265 14.65 -24.87 -16.23
CA GLY A 265 13.38 -24.88 -16.96
C GLY A 265 13.46 -24.13 -18.29
N ASP A 266 12.48 -24.34 -19.17
CA ASP A 266 12.31 -23.54 -20.38
C ASP A 266 11.84 -22.11 -20.07
N PRO A 267 12.22 -21.13 -20.92
CA PRO A 267 11.75 -19.75 -20.73
C PRO A 267 10.21 -19.70 -20.76
N LEU A 268 9.67 -18.73 -20.00
CA LEU A 268 8.23 -18.52 -19.94
C LEU A 268 7.66 -18.21 -21.33
N PRO A 269 6.49 -18.78 -21.70
CA PRO A 269 5.81 -18.47 -22.97
C PRO A 269 5.06 -17.11 -22.95
N PHE A 270 5.24 -16.31 -21.89
CA PHE A 270 4.59 -15.03 -21.68
C PHE A 270 5.55 -14.07 -20.95
N PRO A 271 5.29 -12.75 -20.95
CA PRO A 271 6.11 -11.75 -20.26
C PRO A 271 6.29 -12.04 -18.76
N ALA A 272 7.49 -11.82 -18.26
CA ALA A 272 7.91 -12.16 -16.88
C ALA A 272 7.08 -11.44 -15.80
N ASP A 273 6.61 -10.23 -16.05
CA ASP A 273 5.76 -9.43 -15.16
C ASP A 273 4.40 -10.09 -14.88
N GLN A 274 3.92 -10.91 -15.81
CA GLN A 274 2.62 -11.60 -15.73
C GLN A 274 2.66 -12.91 -14.92
N ILE A 275 3.84 -13.37 -14.48
CA ILE A 275 3.95 -14.67 -13.77
C ILE A 275 3.16 -14.69 -12.44
N PHE A 276 2.92 -13.52 -11.85
CA PHE A 276 2.18 -13.38 -10.60
C PHE A 276 0.69 -13.06 -10.81
N GLU A 277 0.22 -12.96 -12.07
CA GLU A 277 -1.20 -12.76 -12.36
C GLU A 277 -2.01 -14.00 -12.02
N ARG A 278 -3.27 -13.78 -11.60
CA ARG A 278 -4.21 -14.88 -11.31
C ARG A 278 -4.51 -15.66 -12.60
N PHE A 279 -4.57 -16.98 -12.49
CA PHE A 279 -4.86 -17.92 -13.60
C PHE A 279 -3.83 -17.92 -14.72
N LYS A 280 -2.70 -17.22 -14.56
CA LYS A 280 -1.62 -17.23 -15.54
C LYS A 280 -0.85 -18.54 -15.44
N ARG A 281 -0.74 -19.24 -16.55
CA ARG A 281 -0.05 -20.52 -16.66
C ARG A 281 0.32 -20.81 -18.11
N ASP A 282 1.28 -21.70 -18.33
CA ASP A 282 1.46 -22.32 -19.63
C ASP A 282 0.28 -23.26 -19.91
N ARG A 283 -0.45 -23.01 -21.01
CA ARG A 283 -1.62 -23.81 -21.43
C ARG A 283 -1.26 -25.25 -21.75
N ARG A 284 0.02 -25.55 -22.04
CA ARG A 284 0.52 -26.90 -22.29
C ARG A 284 0.57 -27.78 -21.04
N GLN A 285 0.60 -27.15 -19.84
CA GLN A 285 0.64 -27.85 -18.55
C GLN A 285 -0.70 -27.76 -17.83
N ASN A 286 -1.62 -28.66 -18.10
CA ASN A 286 -3.01 -28.65 -17.64
C ASN A 286 -3.22 -28.86 -16.13
N LYS A 287 -2.20 -29.24 -15.34
CA LYS A 287 -2.32 -29.65 -13.93
C LYS A 287 -2.25 -28.49 -12.89
N SER A 288 -2.09 -27.22 -13.31
CA SER A 288 -1.97 -26.07 -12.41
C SER A 288 -3.18 -25.14 -12.47
N LEU A 289 -3.59 -24.58 -11.35
CA LEU A 289 -4.65 -23.55 -11.28
C LEU A 289 -4.16 -22.14 -11.69
N GLY A 290 -2.85 -21.90 -11.68
CA GLY A 290 -2.29 -20.57 -11.91
C GLY A 290 -2.54 -19.58 -10.77
N LEU A 291 -2.77 -20.06 -9.55
CA LEU A 291 -3.02 -19.20 -8.36
C LEU A 291 -1.87 -19.21 -7.36
N GLY A 292 -0.98 -20.21 -7.39
CA GLY A 292 0.06 -20.38 -6.35
C GLY A 292 1.01 -19.19 -6.24
N LEU A 293 1.53 -18.67 -7.36
CA LEU A 293 2.43 -17.52 -7.35
C LEU A 293 1.69 -16.19 -7.04
N ALA A 294 0.44 -16.06 -7.46
CA ALA A 294 -0.41 -14.92 -7.07
C ALA A 294 -0.64 -14.88 -5.54
N ILE A 295 -0.91 -16.06 -4.93
CA ILE A 295 -1.02 -16.20 -3.47
C ILE A 295 0.31 -15.85 -2.80
N ALA A 296 1.43 -16.41 -3.29
CA ALA A 296 2.75 -16.15 -2.75
C ALA A 296 3.08 -14.64 -2.77
N ARG A 297 2.79 -13.95 -3.88
CA ARG A 297 2.99 -12.50 -4.00
C ARG A 297 2.15 -11.72 -2.98
N ARG A 298 0.87 -12.11 -2.79
CA ARG A 298 -0.01 -11.44 -1.82
C ARG A 298 0.46 -11.65 -0.38
N ILE A 299 0.91 -12.86 -0.04
CA ILE A 299 1.49 -13.15 1.27
C ILE A 299 2.77 -12.34 1.48
N ALA A 300 3.67 -12.29 0.50
CA ALA A 300 4.89 -11.47 0.57
C ALA A 300 4.55 -10.00 0.84
N GLN A 301 3.63 -9.41 0.08
CA GLN A 301 3.17 -8.03 0.27
C GLN A 301 2.58 -7.77 1.66
N LEU A 302 1.81 -8.71 2.22
CA LEU A 302 1.26 -8.59 3.59
C LEU A 302 2.37 -8.49 4.64
N HIS A 303 3.50 -9.18 4.41
CA HIS A 303 4.66 -9.18 5.31
C HIS A 303 5.67 -8.05 5.02
N GLY A 304 5.40 -7.19 4.03
CA GLY A 304 6.33 -6.14 3.61
C GLY A 304 7.50 -6.64 2.77
N PHE A 305 7.43 -7.88 2.28
CA PHE A 305 8.45 -8.47 1.42
C PHE A 305 8.17 -8.19 -0.05
N ASP A 306 9.25 -8.15 -0.87
CA ASP A 306 9.14 -8.00 -2.32
C ASP A 306 9.49 -9.31 -3.03
N LEU A 307 8.51 -9.90 -3.75
CA LEU A 307 8.68 -11.14 -4.51
C LEU A 307 8.91 -10.82 -5.97
N ARG A 308 10.11 -11.14 -6.45
CA ARG A 308 10.58 -10.91 -7.82
C ARG A 308 10.80 -12.22 -8.57
N TYR A 309 10.78 -12.14 -9.88
CA TYR A 309 11.11 -13.23 -10.78
C TYR A 309 12.21 -12.79 -11.75
N ALA A 310 13.14 -13.68 -12.03
CA ALA A 310 14.15 -13.52 -13.06
C ALA A 310 14.34 -14.85 -13.82
N TYR A 311 14.79 -14.76 -15.07
CA TYR A 311 15.22 -15.92 -15.85
C TYR A 311 16.61 -15.61 -16.41
N ALA A 312 17.59 -16.41 -16.01
CA ALA A 312 18.97 -16.27 -16.43
C ALA A 312 19.69 -17.62 -16.46
N GLY A 313 20.54 -17.84 -17.45
CA GLY A 313 21.34 -19.05 -17.53
C GLY A 313 20.53 -20.35 -17.61
N GLY A 314 19.33 -20.35 -18.23
CA GLY A 314 18.45 -21.51 -18.29
C GLY A 314 17.76 -21.88 -16.98
N GLN A 315 17.71 -20.93 -16.03
CA GLN A 315 17.09 -21.13 -14.71
C GLN A 315 16.04 -20.05 -14.44
N HIS A 316 14.91 -20.47 -13.90
CA HIS A 316 13.93 -19.61 -13.26
C HIS A 316 14.39 -19.27 -11.83
N GLN A 317 14.31 -18.04 -11.45
CA GLN A 317 14.65 -17.57 -10.11
C GLN A 317 13.46 -16.85 -9.49
N LEU A 318 12.98 -17.32 -8.34
CA LEU A 318 12.01 -16.65 -7.49
C LEU A 318 12.77 -16.04 -6.32
N ILE A 319 12.77 -14.73 -6.21
CA ILE A 319 13.58 -13.95 -5.27
C ILE A 319 12.65 -13.24 -4.30
N LEU A 320 12.71 -13.62 -3.03
CA LEU A 320 11.95 -12.98 -1.94
C LEU A 320 12.91 -12.08 -1.14
N VAL A 321 12.73 -10.77 -1.24
CA VAL A 321 13.52 -9.75 -0.53
C VAL A 321 12.77 -9.36 0.75
N PHE A 322 13.48 -9.36 1.89
CA PHE A 322 12.91 -9.09 3.23
C PHE A 322 12.96 -7.63 3.63
#